data_53460af65ff88d8bdf992a7bb75cdf46
#
_entry.id   53460af65ff88d8bdf992a7bb75cdf46
#
_cell.length_a   1.000
_cell.length_b   1.000
_cell.length_c   1.000
_cell.angle_alpha   90.00
_cell.angle_beta   90.00
_cell.angle_gamma   90.00
#
_symmetry.space_group_name_H-M   'P 1'
#
loop_
_entity.id
_entity.type
_entity.pdbx_description
1 polymer ?
#
loop_
_entity_poly.entity_id
_entity_poly.type
_entity_poly.pdbx_seq_one_letter_code
_entity_poly.pdbx_strand_id
1 'polypeptide(L)'
;MRYHVVLFALAARLRFAHAQDIATQAWPSPTPGVFSIPNFSFDSGETLDSLDIHYQTLGKLEISDDGRTNAVHIMHGSIARGDQLLTEEFAGSLFNAGQILDADKYFIILRDGIGHGNSSGPRNTGLHARFPSYQYNDMVRADHQLLTEHLGVNHTRLVMGVSMGGMHTWMWGEMYPDFMDALMPIASLPVEIAGHNRLWRKTFIDLIRSDPAWENGEYASQPLVSLLGAMGLLQVMFQGQELMQREYPTRNQADNFFAQSFEAVLAHPDDYDVNDQIYAWNASWSYDPEPELEKIRVPLTAVNTADDLMNPPQLGILEKLVHDRMVRGLGRAVVVPTSNATFGHGSYIKASLWVDELASLLDQTIIPRVARG
;
A
#
# COMPACT_ATOMS: atom_id res chain seq x y z
N MET A 1 2.16 -0.62 -31.45
CA MET A 1 2.35 -1.22 -30.13
C MET A 1 1.75 -0.25 -29.11
N ARG A 2 0.59 -0.59 -28.56
CA ARG A 2 -0.16 0.30 -27.67
C ARG A 2 0.20 -0.07 -26.23
N TYR A 3 1.15 0.64 -25.63
CA TYR A 3 1.40 0.57 -24.20
C TYR A 3 0.39 1.46 -23.48
N HIS A 4 -0.23 0.95 -22.46
CA HIS A 4 -1.50 1.36 -21.90
C HIS A 4 -1.34 2.41 -20.79
N VAL A 5 -2.26 3.33 -20.71
CA VAL A 5 -2.57 4.28 -19.61
C VAL A 5 -2.61 3.51 -18.28
N VAL A 6 -1.52 3.59 -17.48
CA VAL A 6 -1.19 2.54 -16.51
C VAL A 6 -1.77 2.75 -15.12
N LEU A 7 -2.45 3.86 -14.76
CA LEU A 7 -2.86 4.00 -13.36
C LEU A 7 -4.32 4.30 -13.08
N PHE A 8 -4.99 5.18 -13.81
CA PHE A 8 -6.44 5.30 -13.66
C PHE A 8 -7.20 4.35 -14.58
N ALA A 9 -6.64 4.03 -15.74
CA ALA A 9 -7.12 2.91 -16.55
C ALA A 9 -6.85 1.53 -15.91
N LEU A 10 -5.93 1.38 -14.97
CA LEU A 10 -5.73 0.14 -14.24
C LEU A 10 -6.92 -0.14 -13.31
N ALA A 11 -7.41 0.83 -12.56
CA ALA A 11 -8.59 0.65 -11.71
C ALA A 11 -9.88 0.40 -12.55
N ALA A 12 -10.06 1.10 -13.66
CA ALA A 12 -11.20 0.88 -14.58
C ALA A 12 -11.05 -0.43 -15.39
N ARG A 13 -9.82 -0.80 -15.80
CA ARG A 13 -9.57 -2.05 -16.53
C ARG A 13 -9.57 -3.28 -15.64
N LEU A 14 -9.19 -3.17 -14.35
CA LEU A 14 -9.28 -4.29 -13.40
C LEU A 14 -10.74 -4.74 -13.21
N ARG A 15 -11.74 -3.86 -13.32
CA ARG A 15 -13.15 -4.29 -13.31
C ARG A 15 -13.59 -4.96 -14.61
N PHE A 16 -13.03 -4.58 -15.77
CA PHE A 16 -13.32 -5.26 -17.06
C PHE A 16 -12.46 -6.52 -17.26
N ALA A 17 -11.22 -6.56 -16.77
CA ALA A 17 -10.38 -7.75 -16.78
C ALA A 17 -10.93 -8.86 -15.88
N HIS A 18 -11.54 -8.53 -14.72
CA HIS A 18 -12.16 -9.54 -13.84
C HIS A 18 -13.24 -10.41 -14.51
N ALA A 19 -13.82 -9.96 -15.61
CA ALA A 19 -14.83 -10.73 -16.34
C ALA A 19 -14.27 -11.52 -17.52
N GLN A 20 -13.06 -11.24 -18.02
CA GLN A 20 -12.49 -11.87 -19.22
C GLN A 20 -11.22 -12.72 -18.99
N ASP A 21 -10.46 -12.48 -17.90
CA ASP A 21 -9.17 -13.15 -17.69
C ASP A 21 -9.19 -14.32 -16.69
N ILE A 22 -10.36 -14.73 -16.19
CA ILE A 22 -10.47 -15.90 -15.28
C ILE A 22 -9.93 -17.20 -15.90
N ALA A 23 -9.76 -17.25 -17.22
CA ALA A 23 -9.30 -18.44 -17.92
C ALA A 23 -7.76 -18.63 -17.91
N THR A 24 -6.97 -17.66 -17.45
CA THR A 24 -5.49 -17.71 -17.50
C THR A 24 -4.80 -17.43 -16.15
N GLN A 25 -5.57 -17.16 -15.08
CA GLN A 25 -5.00 -16.93 -13.76
C GLN A 25 -4.31 -18.22 -13.25
N ALA A 26 -3.02 -18.13 -13.00
CA ALA A 26 -2.21 -19.27 -12.57
C ALA A 26 -2.10 -19.41 -11.04
N TRP A 27 -2.31 -18.32 -10.28
CA TRP A 27 -2.39 -18.38 -8.80
C TRP A 27 -3.78 -18.78 -8.33
N PRO A 28 -3.93 -19.34 -7.11
CA PRO A 28 -5.23 -19.75 -6.57
C PRO A 28 -6.22 -18.58 -6.47
N SER A 29 -7.51 -18.88 -6.64
CA SER A 29 -8.57 -17.88 -6.43
C SER A 29 -8.53 -17.39 -4.97
N PRO A 30 -8.59 -16.07 -4.73
CA PRO A 30 -8.61 -15.53 -3.38
C PRO A 30 -9.93 -15.87 -2.66
N THR A 31 -9.84 -16.06 -1.36
CA THR A 31 -11.00 -16.24 -0.47
C THR A 31 -11.28 -14.93 0.25
N PRO A 32 -12.39 -14.25 -0.02
CA PRO A 32 -12.77 -13.02 0.67
C PRO A 32 -13.28 -13.32 2.09
N GLY A 33 -13.06 -12.36 2.99
CA GLY A 33 -13.59 -12.38 4.33
C GLY A 33 -13.77 -10.98 4.89
N VAL A 34 -14.42 -10.91 6.04
CA VAL A 34 -14.60 -9.70 6.85
C VAL A 34 -14.39 -10.03 8.31
N PHE A 35 -13.70 -9.16 9.02
CA PHE A 35 -13.56 -9.22 10.46
C PHE A 35 -14.12 -7.96 11.09
N SER A 36 -15.13 -8.11 11.95
CA SER A 36 -15.76 -7.01 12.69
C SER A 36 -15.10 -6.89 14.06
N ILE A 37 -14.44 -5.77 14.31
CA ILE A 37 -13.78 -5.46 15.59
C ILE A 37 -14.78 -4.65 16.43
N PRO A 38 -15.29 -5.20 17.54
CA PRO A 38 -16.24 -4.48 18.37
C PRO A 38 -15.57 -3.38 19.19
N ASN A 39 -16.27 -2.24 19.35
CA ASN A 39 -15.84 -1.12 20.18
C ASN A 39 -14.39 -0.66 19.89
N PHE A 40 -14.03 -0.53 18.60
CA PHE A 40 -12.70 -0.10 18.23
C PHE A 40 -12.44 1.33 18.67
N SER A 41 -11.34 1.54 19.43
CA SER A 41 -10.92 2.85 19.91
C SER A 41 -9.78 3.38 19.05
N PHE A 42 -9.96 4.57 18.48
CA PHE A 42 -8.96 5.26 17.67
C PHE A 42 -8.00 6.08 18.54
N ASP A 43 -6.81 6.37 18.03
CA ASP A 43 -5.83 7.23 18.69
C ASP A 43 -6.36 8.67 18.89
N SER A 44 -7.36 9.09 18.12
CA SER A 44 -8.10 10.34 18.32
C SER A 44 -8.89 10.39 19.62
N GLY A 45 -9.11 9.26 20.29
CA GLY A 45 -9.98 9.08 21.46
C GLY A 45 -11.45 8.82 21.09
N GLU A 46 -11.79 8.81 19.80
CA GLU A 46 -13.11 8.44 19.31
C GLU A 46 -13.26 6.91 19.27
N THR A 47 -14.50 6.42 19.23
CA THR A 47 -14.82 4.99 19.18
C THR A 47 -15.81 4.70 18.07
N LEU A 48 -15.75 3.50 17.52
CA LEU A 48 -16.74 2.95 16.60
C LEU A 48 -17.26 1.63 17.17
N ASP A 49 -18.58 1.46 17.24
CA ASP A 49 -19.21 0.27 17.83
C ASP A 49 -18.78 -1.02 17.10
N SER A 50 -18.60 -0.94 15.78
CA SER A 50 -18.07 -2.03 14.96
C SER A 50 -17.20 -1.46 13.84
N LEU A 51 -15.95 -1.91 13.79
CA LEU A 51 -15.01 -1.61 12.69
C LEU A 51 -14.85 -2.87 11.84
N ASP A 52 -15.35 -2.84 10.61
CA ASP A 52 -15.23 -3.96 9.68
C ASP A 52 -13.95 -3.82 8.85
N ILE A 53 -13.12 -4.84 8.88
CA ILE A 53 -11.91 -4.97 8.04
C ILE A 53 -12.17 -6.07 7.03
N HIS A 54 -12.27 -5.68 5.75
CA HIS A 54 -12.33 -6.61 4.63
C HIS A 54 -10.95 -7.10 4.24
N TYR A 55 -10.85 -8.35 3.81
CA TYR A 55 -9.60 -8.95 3.40
C TYR A 55 -9.82 -10.06 2.38
N GLN A 56 -8.75 -10.48 1.75
CA GLN A 56 -8.68 -11.67 0.91
C GLN A 56 -7.49 -12.51 1.35
N THR A 57 -7.63 -13.83 1.26
CA THR A 57 -6.53 -14.76 1.53
C THR A 57 -6.30 -15.70 0.36
N LEU A 58 -5.04 -16.09 0.16
CA LEU A 58 -4.65 -17.15 -0.76
C LEU A 58 -3.84 -18.20 0.03
N GLY A 59 -3.92 -19.45 -0.40
CA GLY A 59 -3.25 -20.56 0.26
C GLY A 59 -3.96 -21.02 1.54
N LYS A 60 -3.23 -21.75 2.37
CA LYS A 60 -3.74 -22.31 3.64
C LYS A 60 -2.84 -21.92 4.79
N LEU A 61 -3.47 -21.58 5.93
CA LEU A 61 -2.74 -21.38 7.17
C LEU A 61 -2.21 -22.73 7.68
N GLU A 62 -0.91 -22.80 7.84
CA GLU A 62 -0.22 -23.96 8.39
C GLU A 62 0.67 -23.51 9.55
N ILE A 63 0.87 -24.42 10.50
CA ILE A 63 1.76 -24.23 11.65
C ILE A 63 2.94 -25.16 11.45
N SER A 64 4.14 -24.59 11.40
CA SER A 64 5.39 -25.34 11.29
C SER A 64 5.75 -26.06 12.60
N ASP A 65 6.73 -26.97 12.55
CA ASP A 65 7.18 -27.76 13.71
C ASP A 65 7.66 -26.88 14.88
N ASP A 66 8.07 -25.66 14.63
CA ASP A 66 8.48 -24.69 15.65
C ASP A 66 7.32 -23.85 16.22
N GLY A 67 6.09 -24.15 15.80
CA GLY A 67 4.86 -23.51 16.27
C GLY A 67 4.50 -22.21 15.60
N ARG A 68 5.24 -21.76 14.57
CA ARG A 68 4.98 -20.53 13.83
C ARG A 68 4.09 -20.76 12.62
N THR A 69 3.26 -19.79 12.31
CA THR A 69 2.42 -19.80 11.11
C THR A 69 3.20 -19.39 9.85
N ASN A 70 2.78 -19.93 8.69
CA ASN A 70 3.36 -19.66 7.36
C ASN A 70 2.80 -18.38 6.70
N ALA A 71 2.27 -17.45 7.48
CA ALA A 71 1.56 -16.29 6.97
C ALA A 71 2.49 -15.25 6.31
N VAL A 72 1.99 -14.61 5.26
CA VAL A 72 2.58 -13.44 4.59
C VAL A 72 1.53 -12.33 4.57
N HIS A 73 1.84 -11.19 5.16
CA HIS A 73 0.94 -10.04 5.20
C HIS A 73 1.40 -8.97 4.21
N ILE A 74 0.53 -8.59 3.26
CA ILE A 74 0.84 -7.65 2.19
C ILE A 74 -0.17 -6.50 2.19
N MET A 75 0.33 -5.26 2.24
CA MET A 75 -0.48 -4.05 2.41
C MET A 75 -0.43 -3.15 1.18
N HIS A 76 -1.60 -2.65 0.76
CA HIS A 76 -1.80 -1.80 -0.42
C HIS A 76 -1.43 -0.32 -0.19
N GLY A 77 -1.42 0.49 -1.27
CA GLY A 77 -1.18 1.94 -1.25
C GLY A 77 -2.43 2.78 -0.91
N SER A 78 -2.26 4.11 -0.76
CA SER A 78 -3.28 5.05 -0.21
C SER A 78 -4.58 5.18 -1.00
N ILE A 79 -4.62 4.86 -2.28
CA ILE A 79 -5.83 4.94 -3.12
C ILE A 79 -6.22 3.58 -3.68
N ALA A 80 -5.76 2.53 -3.02
CA ALA A 80 -5.90 1.15 -3.44
C ALA A 80 -6.69 0.33 -2.41
N ARG A 81 -6.83 -0.94 -2.68
CA ARG A 81 -7.37 -1.97 -1.79
C ARG A 81 -6.62 -3.28 -2.03
N GLY A 82 -6.83 -4.27 -1.17
CA GLY A 82 -6.04 -5.50 -1.18
C GLY A 82 -6.07 -6.25 -2.51
N ASP A 83 -7.22 -6.36 -3.15
CA ASP A 83 -7.38 -7.08 -4.42
C ASP A 83 -6.69 -6.43 -5.63
N GLN A 84 -6.31 -5.15 -5.54
CA GLN A 84 -5.57 -4.46 -6.60
C GLN A 84 -4.12 -4.95 -6.75
N LEU A 85 -3.62 -5.71 -5.79
CA LEU A 85 -2.34 -6.42 -5.89
C LEU A 85 -2.46 -7.74 -6.67
N LEU A 86 -3.67 -8.22 -6.96
CA LEU A 86 -3.93 -9.44 -7.72
C LEU A 86 -3.84 -9.18 -9.23
N THR A 87 -2.67 -8.77 -9.69
CA THR A 87 -2.34 -8.50 -11.09
C THR A 87 -1.25 -9.45 -11.58
N GLU A 88 -1.14 -9.62 -12.90
CA GLU A 88 -0.06 -10.42 -13.50
C GLU A 88 1.32 -9.87 -13.14
N GLU A 89 1.46 -8.55 -13.05
CA GLU A 89 2.73 -7.88 -12.74
C GLU A 89 3.16 -8.07 -11.27
N PHE A 90 2.20 -8.28 -10.35
CA PHE A 90 2.47 -8.50 -8.92
C PHE A 90 2.20 -9.97 -8.54
N ALA A 91 0.96 -10.39 -8.47
CA ALA A 91 0.56 -11.74 -8.07
C ALA A 91 1.08 -12.81 -9.04
N GLY A 92 1.00 -12.55 -10.35
CA GLY A 92 1.53 -13.43 -11.39
C GLY A 92 3.04 -13.64 -11.31
N SER A 93 3.76 -12.69 -10.73
CA SER A 93 5.22 -12.78 -10.51
C SER A 93 5.62 -13.34 -9.15
N LEU A 94 4.68 -13.47 -8.19
CA LEU A 94 5.00 -13.82 -6.79
C LEU A 94 4.30 -15.08 -6.28
N PHE A 95 3.03 -15.33 -6.67
CA PHE A 95 2.14 -16.27 -5.97
C PHE A 95 1.93 -17.61 -6.65
N ASN A 96 2.39 -17.77 -7.91
CA ASN A 96 2.27 -19.03 -8.62
C ASN A 96 3.14 -20.12 -8.01
N ALA A 97 2.80 -21.38 -8.28
CA ALA A 97 3.57 -22.53 -7.84
C ALA A 97 5.06 -22.41 -8.22
N GLY A 98 5.94 -22.57 -7.24
CA GLY A 98 7.38 -22.45 -7.38
C GLY A 98 7.95 -21.05 -7.34
N GLN A 99 7.11 -20.00 -7.26
CA GLN A 99 7.57 -18.62 -7.08
C GLN A 99 7.88 -18.32 -5.60
N ILE A 100 8.44 -17.13 -5.36
CA ILE A 100 9.01 -16.77 -4.04
C ILE A 100 7.97 -16.74 -2.91
N LEU A 101 6.74 -16.32 -3.22
CA LEU A 101 5.59 -16.31 -2.30
C LEU A 101 4.50 -17.29 -2.79
N ASP A 102 4.91 -18.48 -3.20
CA ASP A 102 4.07 -19.58 -3.66
C ASP A 102 2.87 -19.82 -2.74
N ALA A 103 1.65 -19.60 -3.24
CA ALA A 103 0.42 -19.72 -2.48
C ALA A 103 0.08 -21.17 -2.07
N ASP A 104 0.78 -22.17 -2.60
CA ASP A 104 0.70 -23.55 -2.10
C ASP A 104 1.52 -23.75 -0.81
N LYS A 105 2.41 -22.80 -0.47
CA LYS A 105 3.31 -22.86 0.70
C LYS A 105 3.01 -21.81 1.75
N TYR A 106 2.47 -20.65 1.33
CA TYR A 106 2.23 -19.52 2.20
C TYR A 106 0.74 -19.19 2.29
N PHE A 107 0.33 -18.76 3.47
CA PHE A 107 -0.97 -18.13 3.68
C PHE A 107 -0.84 -16.62 3.47
N ILE A 108 -1.22 -16.16 2.29
CA ILE A 108 -1.08 -14.76 1.89
C ILE A 108 -2.34 -13.98 2.29
N ILE A 109 -2.16 -12.86 2.97
CA ILE A 109 -3.23 -12.00 3.48
C ILE A 109 -3.13 -10.63 2.82
N LEU A 110 -4.19 -10.23 2.10
CA LEU A 110 -4.37 -8.95 1.43
C LEU A 110 -5.59 -8.27 2.05
N ARG A 111 -5.36 -7.30 2.94
CA ARG A 111 -6.46 -6.60 3.60
C ARG A 111 -6.81 -5.29 2.90
N ASP A 112 -8.04 -4.83 3.06
CA ASP A 112 -8.43 -3.44 2.82
C ASP A 112 -8.20 -2.65 4.13
N GLY A 113 -7.44 -1.57 4.08
CA GLY A 113 -7.21 -0.73 5.26
C GLY A 113 -8.47 0.01 5.71
N ILE A 114 -8.47 0.54 6.93
CA ILE A 114 -9.53 1.46 7.39
C ILE A 114 -9.70 2.58 6.36
N GLY A 115 -10.92 2.87 5.95
CA GLY A 115 -11.23 3.91 4.96
C GLY A 115 -10.92 3.52 3.51
N HIS A 116 -10.57 2.26 3.23
CA HIS A 116 -10.22 1.78 1.90
C HIS A 116 -11.05 0.55 1.51
N GLY A 117 -11.27 0.39 0.21
CA GLY A 117 -11.98 -0.76 -0.34
C GLY A 117 -13.37 -0.93 0.24
N ASN A 118 -13.62 -2.10 0.83
CA ASN A 118 -14.90 -2.42 1.48
C ASN A 118 -14.82 -2.34 3.02
N SER A 119 -13.66 -2.02 3.60
CA SER A 119 -13.53 -1.81 5.06
C SER A 119 -14.27 -0.56 5.52
N SER A 120 -14.59 -0.49 6.80
CA SER A 120 -15.25 0.69 7.40
C SER A 120 -14.48 1.97 7.09
N GLY A 121 -15.21 2.97 6.64
CA GLY A 121 -14.69 4.30 6.28
C GLY A 121 -15.81 5.33 6.18
N PRO A 122 -15.50 6.59 5.90
CA PRO A 122 -16.48 7.66 5.77
C PRO A 122 -17.68 7.30 4.90
N ARG A 123 -17.45 6.80 3.70
CA ARG A 123 -18.48 6.44 2.74
C ARG A 123 -19.23 5.16 3.15
N ASN A 124 -18.48 4.07 3.42
CA ASN A 124 -19.05 2.73 3.61
C ASN A 124 -19.95 2.64 4.84
N THR A 125 -19.70 3.42 5.89
CA THR A 125 -20.53 3.51 7.09
C THR A 125 -21.66 4.52 6.98
N GLY A 126 -21.64 5.39 5.97
CA GLY A 126 -22.55 6.53 5.86
C GLY A 126 -22.33 7.61 6.90
N LEU A 127 -21.23 7.57 7.64
CA LEU A 127 -20.88 8.58 8.64
C LEU A 127 -20.30 9.85 8.00
N HIS A 128 -19.85 9.75 6.74
CA HIS A 128 -19.25 10.86 6.01
C HIS A 128 -18.13 11.54 6.82
N ALA A 129 -18.15 12.86 6.96
CA ALA A 129 -17.15 13.61 7.75
C ALA A 129 -17.25 13.39 9.28
N ARG A 130 -18.23 12.62 9.76
CA ARG A 130 -18.38 12.21 11.17
C ARG A 130 -17.73 10.86 11.47
N PHE A 131 -17.12 10.19 10.47
CA PHE A 131 -16.35 8.99 10.72
C PHE A 131 -15.16 9.35 11.65
N PRO A 132 -14.80 8.49 12.63
CA PRO A 132 -13.69 8.74 13.53
C PRO A 132 -12.40 9.03 12.76
N SER A 133 -11.63 10.01 13.24
CA SER A 133 -10.33 10.33 12.66
C SER A 133 -9.36 9.21 12.97
N TYR A 134 -8.91 8.50 11.95
CA TYR A 134 -7.95 7.41 12.08
C TYR A 134 -6.55 7.80 11.61
N GLN A 135 -5.56 7.11 12.14
CA GLN A 135 -4.15 7.26 11.82
C GLN A 135 -3.53 5.92 11.42
N TYR A 136 -2.30 5.93 10.96
CA TYR A 136 -1.61 4.68 10.58
C TYR A 136 -1.44 3.70 11.75
N ASN A 137 -1.26 4.20 12.99
CA ASN A 137 -1.26 3.34 14.18
C ASN A 137 -2.55 2.54 14.32
N ASP A 138 -3.70 3.19 14.10
CA ASP A 138 -5.01 2.54 14.15
C ASP A 138 -5.12 1.45 13.11
N MET A 139 -4.64 1.73 11.89
CA MET A 139 -4.66 0.76 10.78
C MET A 139 -3.78 -0.46 11.08
N VAL A 140 -2.56 -0.25 11.59
CA VAL A 140 -1.64 -1.35 11.96
C VAL A 140 -2.18 -2.15 13.14
N ARG A 141 -2.84 -1.52 14.14
CA ARG A 141 -3.51 -2.22 15.25
C ARG A 141 -4.69 -3.07 14.75
N ALA A 142 -5.51 -2.53 13.86
CA ALA A 142 -6.63 -3.28 13.28
C ALA A 142 -6.13 -4.48 12.45
N ASP A 143 -5.06 -4.30 11.67
CA ASP A 143 -4.41 -5.38 10.94
C ASP A 143 -3.88 -6.47 11.90
N HIS A 144 -3.23 -6.07 13.01
CA HIS A 144 -2.72 -7.03 13.99
C HIS A 144 -3.87 -7.84 14.64
N GLN A 145 -4.99 -7.20 14.99
CA GLN A 145 -6.17 -7.89 15.50
C GLN A 145 -6.78 -8.85 14.45
N LEU A 146 -6.87 -8.42 13.17
CA LEU A 146 -7.30 -9.30 12.09
C LEU A 146 -6.45 -10.57 12.03
N LEU A 147 -5.13 -10.42 12.06
CA LEU A 147 -4.21 -11.55 11.97
C LEU A 147 -4.33 -12.48 13.18
N THR A 148 -4.28 -11.91 14.40
CA THR A 148 -4.16 -12.69 15.63
C THR A 148 -5.49 -13.21 16.16
N GLU A 149 -6.54 -12.39 16.17
CA GLU A 149 -7.82 -12.71 16.83
C GLU A 149 -8.78 -13.42 15.87
N HIS A 150 -8.68 -13.17 14.56
CA HIS A 150 -9.61 -13.71 13.57
C HIS A 150 -8.98 -14.81 12.71
N LEU A 151 -7.80 -14.56 12.15
CA LEU A 151 -7.18 -15.52 11.24
C LEU A 151 -6.29 -16.57 11.95
N GLY A 152 -6.04 -16.41 13.26
CA GLY A 152 -5.22 -17.35 14.03
C GLY A 152 -3.73 -17.32 13.70
N VAL A 153 -3.26 -16.22 13.11
CA VAL A 153 -1.85 -16.01 12.79
C VAL A 153 -1.11 -15.59 14.04
N ASN A 154 -0.11 -16.36 14.46
CA ASN A 154 0.73 -16.05 15.61
C ASN A 154 2.10 -15.51 15.21
N HIS A 155 2.47 -15.60 13.94
CA HIS A 155 3.73 -15.14 13.38
C HIS A 155 3.60 -15.00 11.87
N THR A 156 4.32 -14.05 11.25
CA THR A 156 4.39 -13.94 9.79
C THR A 156 5.80 -14.22 9.28
N ARG A 157 5.89 -14.94 8.18
CA ARG A 157 7.14 -15.10 7.44
C ARG A 157 7.65 -13.78 6.88
N LEU A 158 6.71 -12.93 6.46
CA LEU A 158 6.99 -11.64 5.85
C LEU A 158 5.84 -10.68 6.15
N VAL A 159 6.18 -9.45 6.50
CA VAL A 159 5.30 -8.29 6.39
C VAL A 159 5.87 -7.37 5.33
N MET A 160 5.08 -7.07 4.30
CA MET A 160 5.48 -6.17 3.23
C MET A 160 4.33 -5.27 2.80
N GLY A 161 4.65 -4.19 2.13
CA GLY A 161 3.64 -3.30 1.60
C GLY A 161 4.20 -2.27 0.66
N VAL A 162 3.30 -1.62 -0.07
CA VAL A 162 3.65 -0.66 -1.11
C VAL A 162 3.11 0.73 -0.75
N SER A 163 3.89 1.79 -0.93
CA SER A 163 3.49 3.18 -0.64
C SER A 163 3.00 3.32 0.80
N MET A 164 1.72 3.62 1.05
CA MET A 164 1.11 3.60 2.39
C MET A 164 1.38 2.27 3.12
N GLY A 165 1.18 1.14 2.44
CA GLY A 165 1.50 -0.17 3.02
C GLY A 165 2.99 -0.34 3.32
N GLY A 166 3.87 0.29 2.55
CA GLY A 166 5.30 0.39 2.87
C GLY A 166 5.56 1.20 4.14
N MET A 167 4.84 2.30 4.35
CA MET A 167 4.89 3.06 5.61
C MET A 167 4.38 2.21 6.79
N HIS A 168 3.29 1.47 6.62
CA HIS A 168 2.81 0.53 7.64
C HIS A 168 3.83 -0.59 7.93
N THR A 169 4.60 -1.04 6.92
CA THR A 169 5.62 -2.07 7.12
C THR A 169 6.72 -1.62 8.08
N TRP A 170 7.16 -0.35 8.03
CA TRP A 170 8.07 0.22 9.01
C TRP A 170 7.46 0.17 10.42
N MET A 171 6.21 0.62 10.56
CA MET A 171 5.49 0.64 11.83
C MET A 171 5.24 -0.77 12.40
N TRP A 172 5.00 -1.77 11.56
CA TRP A 172 4.92 -3.17 12.00
C TRP A 172 6.19 -3.62 12.70
N GLY A 173 7.36 -3.28 12.14
CA GLY A 173 8.65 -3.61 12.74
C GLY A 173 8.90 -2.95 14.09
N GLU A 174 8.34 -1.77 14.32
CA GLU A 174 8.46 -1.02 15.57
C GLU A 174 7.44 -1.46 16.62
N MET A 175 6.18 -1.64 16.20
CA MET A 175 5.08 -1.96 17.10
C MET A 175 5.08 -3.44 17.51
N TYR A 176 5.50 -4.33 16.61
CA TYR A 176 5.44 -5.79 16.82
C TYR A 176 6.74 -6.48 16.39
N PRO A 177 7.92 -6.09 16.95
CA PRO A 177 9.24 -6.48 16.43
C PRO A 177 9.54 -7.99 16.45
N ASP A 178 8.78 -8.78 17.21
CA ASP A 178 8.94 -10.22 17.32
C ASP A 178 7.88 -11.03 16.52
N PHE A 179 6.99 -10.34 15.78
CA PHE A 179 5.86 -10.96 15.10
C PHE A 179 6.19 -11.48 13.69
N MET A 180 7.33 -11.11 13.11
CA MET A 180 7.70 -11.48 11.75
C MET A 180 9.16 -11.95 11.64
N ASP A 181 9.47 -12.66 10.54
CA ASP A 181 10.85 -13.02 10.21
C ASP A 181 11.55 -11.94 9.37
N ALA A 182 10.81 -11.19 8.55
CA ALA A 182 11.36 -10.19 7.62
C ALA A 182 10.38 -9.06 7.33
N LEU A 183 10.92 -7.90 6.92
CA LEU A 183 10.18 -6.71 6.52
C LEU A 183 10.62 -6.22 5.14
N MET A 184 9.65 -5.88 4.27
CA MET A 184 9.95 -5.28 2.96
C MET A 184 9.06 -4.07 2.66
N PRO A 185 9.42 -2.87 3.16
CA PRO A 185 8.75 -1.64 2.77
C PRO A 185 9.16 -1.23 1.35
N ILE A 186 8.18 -0.99 0.46
CA ILE A 186 8.41 -0.58 -0.93
C ILE A 186 7.79 0.79 -1.17
N ALA A 187 8.50 1.66 -1.89
CA ALA A 187 8.07 3.01 -2.26
C ALA A 187 7.64 3.87 -1.05
N SER A 188 8.45 3.87 0.01
CA SER A 188 8.21 4.62 1.26
C SER A 188 9.51 5.05 1.92
N LEU A 189 9.43 6.08 2.77
CA LEU A 189 10.55 6.56 3.58
C LEU A 189 10.19 6.42 5.07
N PRO A 190 11.14 6.02 5.93
CA PRO A 190 10.93 5.90 7.37
C PRO A 190 11.15 7.22 8.11
N VAL A 191 10.40 8.25 7.75
CA VAL A 191 10.55 9.61 8.29
C VAL A 191 9.21 10.35 8.24
N GLU A 192 9.05 11.34 9.09
CA GLU A 192 7.89 12.26 9.07
C GLU A 192 7.54 12.71 7.65
N ILE A 193 6.25 12.76 7.33
CA ILE A 193 5.77 13.31 6.07
C ILE A 193 5.90 14.83 6.08
N ALA A 194 7.05 15.31 5.61
CA ALA A 194 7.43 16.71 5.60
C ALA A 194 7.75 17.22 4.18
N GLY A 195 8.19 18.45 4.07
CA GLY A 195 8.68 19.07 2.85
C GLY A 195 7.71 18.95 1.67
N HIS A 196 8.23 18.54 0.51
CA HIS A 196 7.45 18.42 -0.72
C HIS A 196 6.32 17.38 -0.62
N ASN A 197 6.57 16.26 0.08
CA ASN A 197 5.56 15.23 0.28
C ASN A 197 4.37 15.77 1.10
N ARG A 198 4.62 16.56 2.14
CA ARG A 198 3.53 17.22 2.90
C ARG A 198 2.83 18.30 2.08
N LEU A 199 3.57 19.07 1.30
CA LEU A 199 3.02 20.16 0.49
C LEU A 199 1.94 19.67 -0.46
N TRP A 200 2.20 18.64 -1.26
CA TRP A 200 1.21 18.15 -2.23
C TRP A 200 0.02 17.46 -1.54
N ARG A 201 0.22 16.73 -0.43
CA ARG A 201 -0.85 16.13 0.37
C ARG A 201 -1.78 17.20 0.95
N LYS A 202 -1.19 18.25 1.52
CA LYS A 202 -1.94 19.39 2.05
C LYS A 202 -2.73 20.10 0.94
N THR A 203 -2.11 20.32 -0.22
CA THR A 203 -2.78 20.91 -1.39
C THR A 203 -3.95 20.05 -1.86
N PHE A 204 -3.77 18.74 -1.93
CA PHE A 204 -4.84 17.78 -2.29
C PHE A 204 -6.05 17.92 -1.35
N ILE A 205 -5.80 17.86 -0.05
CA ILE A 205 -6.83 17.94 0.99
C ILE A 205 -7.53 19.32 0.97
N ASP A 206 -6.77 20.40 0.91
CA ASP A 206 -7.31 21.77 0.97
C ASP A 206 -8.08 22.12 -0.30
N LEU A 207 -7.68 21.62 -1.45
CA LEU A 207 -8.41 21.80 -2.71
C LEU A 207 -9.84 21.25 -2.59
N ILE A 208 -10.01 20.06 -2.03
CA ILE A 208 -11.34 19.49 -1.79
C ILE A 208 -12.09 20.30 -0.73
N ARG A 209 -11.46 20.59 0.41
CA ARG A 209 -12.11 21.30 1.53
C ARG A 209 -12.50 22.74 1.20
N SER A 210 -11.83 23.38 0.23
CA SER A 210 -12.15 24.73 -0.21
C SER A 210 -13.30 24.79 -1.23
N ASP A 211 -13.72 23.64 -1.78
CA ASP A 211 -14.85 23.56 -2.69
C ASP A 211 -16.17 23.73 -1.92
N PRO A 212 -17.00 24.77 -2.23
CA PRO A 212 -18.30 24.91 -1.58
C PRO A 212 -19.22 23.68 -1.72
N ALA A 213 -19.06 22.92 -2.81
CA ALA A 213 -19.84 21.70 -3.06
C ALA A 213 -19.44 20.53 -2.13
N TRP A 214 -18.34 20.63 -1.38
CA TRP A 214 -17.96 19.64 -0.35
C TRP A 214 -18.87 19.72 0.91
N GLU A 215 -19.50 20.87 1.17
CA GLU A 215 -20.48 21.06 2.26
C GLU A 215 -20.01 20.53 3.63
N ASN A 216 -18.73 20.75 3.98
CA ASN A 216 -18.09 20.20 5.18
C ASN A 216 -18.14 18.67 5.30
N GLY A 217 -18.20 17.99 4.14
CA GLY A 217 -18.23 16.53 4.02
C GLY A 217 -19.63 15.89 4.05
N GLU A 218 -20.71 16.71 4.05
CA GLU A 218 -22.10 16.24 4.02
C GLU A 218 -22.77 16.45 2.63
N TYR A 219 -21.95 16.43 1.56
CA TYR A 219 -22.44 16.65 0.18
C TYR A 219 -23.42 15.57 -0.26
N ALA A 220 -24.39 15.99 -1.08
CA ALA A 220 -25.37 15.07 -1.70
C ALA A 220 -24.83 14.40 -2.98
N SER A 221 -23.84 15.00 -3.60
CA SER A 221 -23.13 14.47 -4.79
C SER A 221 -21.66 14.87 -4.73
N GLN A 222 -20.78 14.03 -5.28
CA GLN A 222 -19.34 14.26 -5.28
C GLN A 222 -18.98 15.65 -5.82
N PRO A 223 -18.12 16.44 -5.15
CA PRO A 223 -17.62 17.72 -5.66
C PRO A 223 -16.58 17.48 -6.76
N LEU A 224 -17.07 17.16 -7.96
CA LEU A 224 -16.26 16.66 -9.09
C LEU A 224 -15.16 17.62 -9.52
N VAL A 225 -15.37 18.94 -9.41
CA VAL A 225 -14.36 19.93 -9.84
C VAL A 225 -13.10 19.83 -8.99
N SER A 226 -13.26 19.84 -7.67
CA SER A 226 -12.14 19.72 -6.75
C SER A 226 -11.54 18.30 -6.73
N LEU A 227 -12.37 17.27 -6.87
CA LEU A 227 -11.91 15.88 -7.02
C LEU A 227 -10.97 15.77 -8.24
N LEU A 228 -11.39 16.22 -9.41
CA LEU A 228 -10.56 16.15 -10.62
C LEU A 228 -9.26 16.95 -10.49
N GLY A 229 -9.31 18.13 -9.86
CA GLY A 229 -8.11 18.92 -9.59
C GLY A 229 -7.13 18.20 -8.67
N ALA A 230 -7.64 17.59 -7.58
CA ALA A 230 -6.86 16.83 -6.63
C ALA A 230 -6.23 15.57 -7.26
N MET A 231 -7.04 14.85 -8.08
CA MET A 231 -6.55 13.67 -8.81
C MET A 231 -5.52 14.05 -9.89
N GLY A 232 -5.66 15.22 -10.53
CA GLY A 232 -4.65 15.74 -11.45
C GLY A 232 -3.32 16.03 -10.77
N LEU A 233 -3.34 16.62 -9.56
CA LEU A 233 -2.13 16.80 -8.76
C LEU A 233 -1.47 15.44 -8.43
N LEU A 234 -2.27 14.46 -8.04
CA LEU A 234 -1.77 13.12 -7.76
C LEU A 234 -1.11 12.48 -8.99
N GLN A 235 -1.68 12.64 -10.20
CA GLN A 235 -1.08 12.16 -11.43
C GLN A 235 0.33 12.73 -11.66
N VAL A 236 0.50 14.04 -11.45
CA VAL A 236 1.82 14.70 -11.60
C VAL A 236 2.83 14.12 -10.64
N MET A 237 2.42 13.78 -9.41
CA MET A 237 3.32 13.22 -8.39
C MET A 237 3.60 11.72 -8.58
N PHE A 238 2.68 11.01 -9.21
CA PHE A 238 2.75 9.55 -9.32
C PHE A 238 3.61 9.08 -10.50
N GLN A 239 3.60 9.84 -11.62
CA GLN A 239 4.26 9.46 -12.85
C GLN A 239 5.75 9.87 -12.86
N GLY A 240 6.61 8.99 -13.36
CA GLY A 240 8.01 9.31 -13.60
C GLY A 240 8.18 10.30 -14.77
N GLN A 241 9.02 11.33 -14.58
CA GLN A 241 9.21 12.39 -15.58
C GLN A 241 9.74 11.84 -16.91
N GLU A 242 10.70 10.91 -16.86
CA GLU A 242 11.28 10.31 -18.07
C GLU A 242 10.26 9.49 -18.85
N LEU A 243 9.41 8.73 -18.15
CA LEU A 243 8.30 8.02 -18.76
C LEU A 243 7.39 9.00 -19.50
N MET A 244 6.93 10.06 -18.82
CA MET A 244 5.99 11.02 -19.39
C MET A 244 6.57 11.69 -20.62
N GLN A 245 7.85 12.08 -20.60
CA GLN A 245 8.52 12.68 -21.76
C GLN A 245 8.69 11.69 -22.93
N ARG A 246 8.90 10.41 -22.63
CA ARG A 246 9.07 9.37 -23.66
C ARG A 246 7.75 8.97 -24.33
N GLU A 247 6.71 8.73 -23.52
CA GLU A 247 5.42 8.22 -24.02
C GLU A 247 4.51 9.34 -24.58
N TYR A 248 4.64 10.55 -24.03
CA TYR A 248 3.80 11.70 -24.37
C TYR A 248 4.65 12.94 -24.75
N PRO A 249 5.51 12.85 -25.79
CA PRO A 249 6.50 13.88 -26.11
C PRO A 249 5.92 15.16 -26.72
N THR A 250 4.63 15.18 -27.07
CA THR A 250 3.95 16.37 -27.61
C THR A 250 2.84 16.85 -26.69
N ARG A 251 2.52 18.15 -26.77
CA ARG A 251 1.41 18.75 -26.00
C ARG A 251 0.11 17.96 -26.14
N ASN A 252 -0.29 17.66 -27.36
CA ASN A 252 -1.55 16.96 -27.62
C ASN A 252 -1.57 15.56 -27.00
N GLN A 253 -0.44 14.85 -26.98
CA GLN A 253 -0.36 13.54 -26.32
C GLN A 253 -0.46 13.66 -24.81
N ALA A 254 0.20 14.64 -24.20
CA ALA A 254 0.12 14.89 -22.76
C ALA A 254 -1.30 15.34 -22.35
N ASP A 255 -1.92 16.25 -23.11
CA ASP A 255 -3.29 16.71 -22.87
C ASP A 255 -4.29 15.55 -22.99
N ASN A 256 -4.13 14.69 -24.00
CA ASN A 256 -5.00 13.51 -24.18
C ASN A 256 -4.83 12.48 -23.05
N PHE A 257 -3.61 12.25 -22.59
CA PHE A 257 -3.37 11.39 -21.43
C PHE A 257 -4.10 11.90 -20.18
N PHE A 258 -3.98 13.20 -19.92
CA PHE A 258 -4.64 13.85 -18.79
C PHE A 258 -6.16 13.79 -18.87
N ALA A 259 -6.72 14.07 -20.06
CA ALA A 259 -8.16 13.98 -20.30
C ALA A 259 -8.69 12.55 -20.09
N GLN A 260 -8.00 11.52 -20.61
CA GLN A 260 -8.38 10.12 -20.41
C GLN A 260 -8.34 9.72 -18.93
N SER A 261 -7.41 10.25 -18.14
CA SER A 261 -7.35 10.03 -16.71
C SER A 261 -8.58 10.59 -15.98
N PHE A 262 -9.07 11.75 -16.42
CA PHE A 262 -10.30 12.35 -15.88
C PHE A 262 -11.55 11.57 -16.29
N GLU A 263 -11.64 11.13 -17.54
CA GLU A 263 -12.76 10.28 -17.99
C GLU A 263 -12.89 9.02 -17.12
N ALA A 264 -11.77 8.41 -16.69
CA ALA A 264 -11.79 7.25 -15.83
C ALA A 264 -12.36 7.56 -14.43
N VAL A 265 -12.02 8.71 -13.85
CA VAL A 265 -12.60 9.18 -12.57
C VAL A 265 -14.09 9.50 -12.72
N LEU A 266 -14.47 10.19 -13.79
CA LEU A 266 -15.86 10.57 -14.04
C LEU A 266 -16.78 9.37 -14.32
N ALA A 267 -16.23 8.28 -14.88
CA ALA A 267 -16.99 7.06 -15.13
C ALA A 267 -17.38 6.33 -13.82
N HIS A 268 -16.59 6.52 -12.74
CA HIS A 268 -16.78 5.84 -11.45
C HIS A 268 -16.44 6.78 -10.29
N PRO A 269 -17.15 7.92 -10.13
CA PRO A 269 -16.79 8.94 -9.14
C PRO A 269 -16.92 8.43 -7.70
N ASP A 270 -17.81 7.49 -7.43
CA ASP A 270 -18.00 6.91 -6.11
C ASP A 270 -16.83 6.01 -5.67
N ASP A 271 -15.99 5.55 -6.61
CA ASP A 271 -14.76 4.82 -6.27
C ASP A 271 -13.68 5.77 -5.70
N TYR A 272 -13.88 7.08 -5.86
CA TYR A 272 -12.97 8.15 -5.46
C TYR A 272 -13.65 9.13 -4.50
N ASP A 273 -14.51 8.63 -3.60
CA ASP A 273 -15.21 9.47 -2.62
C ASP A 273 -14.25 10.46 -1.93
N VAL A 274 -14.59 11.75 -1.96
CA VAL A 274 -13.67 12.80 -1.49
C VAL A 274 -13.43 12.76 0.02
N ASN A 275 -14.39 12.27 0.83
CA ASN A 275 -14.13 12.10 2.25
C ASN A 275 -13.16 10.96 2.48
N ASP A 276 -13.36 9.81 1.81
CA ASP A 276 -12.41 8.68 1.89
C ASP A 276 -11.00 9.16 1.49
N GLN A 277 -10.88 9.98 0.43
CA GLN A 277 -9.59 10.54 0.02
C GLN A 277 -8.98 11.48 1.07
N ILE A 278 -9.77 12.42 1.64
CA ILE A 278 -9.30 13.32 2.69
C ILE A 278 -8.77 12.52 3.89
N TYR A 279 -9.53 11.55 4.33
CA TYR A 279 -9.17 10.71 5.48
C TYR A 279 -7.91 9.88 5.19
N ALA A 280 -7.83 9.22 4.03
CA ALA A 280 -6.68 8.42 3.64
C ALA A 280 -5.37 9.23 3.61
N TRP A 281 -5.39 10.43 3.02
CA TRP A 281 -4.21 11.29 2.97
C TRP A 281 -3.87 11.90 4.33
N ASN A 282 -4.89 12.17 5.16
CA ASN A 282 -4.68 12.74 6.50
C ASN A 282 -4.21 11.68 7.52
N ALA A 283 -4.52 10.40 7.30
CA ALA A 283 -4.12 9.30 8.20
C ALA A 283 -2.60 9.21 8.44
N SER A 284 -1.81 9.76 7.52
CA SER A 284 -0.34 9.83 7.64
C SER A 284 0.16 11.01 8.49
N TRP A 285 -0.71 11.77 9.13
CA TRP A 285 -0.32 12.99 9.85
C TRP A 285 0.69 12.74 10.97
N SER A 286 0.53 11.66 11.73
CA SER A 286 1.41 11.30 12.85
C SER A 286 2.51 10.30 12.46
N TYR A 287 2.63 9.96 11.18
CA TYR A 287 3.65 9.02 10.74
C TYR A 287 5.05 9.60 10.87
N ASP A 288 5.84 9.04 11.77
CA ASP A 288 7.26 9.34 11.96
C ASP A 288 7.98 8.16 12.63
N PRO A 289 8.43 7.15 11.87
CA PRO A 289 9.13 6.00 12.44
C PRO A 289 10.60 6.29 12.76
N GLU A 290 11.22 7.36 12.26
CA GLU A 290 12.65 7.63 12.45
C GLU A 290 13.13 7.47 13.91
N PRO A 291 12.40 7.99 14.93
CA PRO A 291 12.85 7.89 16.33
C PRO A 291 12.93 6.47 16.88
N GLU A 292 12.24 5.52 16.25
CA GLU A 292 12.01 4.16 16.79
C GLU A 292 12.61 3.04 15.92
N LEU A 293 13.36 3.37 14.85
CA LEU A 293 13.91 2.39 13.91
C LEU A 293 14.82 1.33 14.55
N GLU A 294 15.47 1.64 15.68
CA GLU A 294 16.28 0.68 16.44
C GLU A 294 15.45 -0.41 17.11
N LYS A 295 14.12 -0.27 17.22
CA LYS A 295 13.23 -1.33 17.70
C LYS A 295 13.08 -2.48 16.71
N ILE A 296 13.32 -2.23 15.42
CA ILE A 296 13.24 -3.26 14.38
C ILE A 296 14.37 -4.27 14.57
N ARG A 297 14.01 -5.54 14.83
CA ARG A 297 14.93 -6.61 15.21
C ARG A 297 15.08 -7.72 14.18
N VAL A 298 14.46 -7.56 13.02
CA VAL A 298 14.48 -8.55 11.95
C VAL A 298 15.11 -7.95 10.69
N PRO A 299 15.62 -8.78 9.77
CA PRO A 299 16.09 -8.32 8.47
C PRO A 299 15.03 -7.50 7.74
N LEU A 300 15.45 -6.36 7.18
CA LEU A 300 14.61 -5.45 6.42
C LEU A 300 15.31 -5.05 5.12
N THR A 301 14.61 -5.17 4.00
CA THR A 301 15.03 -4.59 2.71
C THR A 301 14.01 -3.57 2.25
N ALA A 302 14.39 -2.30 2.26
CA ALA A 302 13.58 -1.20 1.76
C ALA A 302 13.90 -0.92 0.28
N VAL A 303 12.86 -0.83 -0.57
CA VAL A 303 13.03 -0.65 -2.01
C VAL A 303 12.30 0.60 -2.48
N ASN A 304 13.02 1.47 -3.20
CA ASN A 304 12.45 2.59 -3.96
C ASN A 304 12.95 2.56 -5.41
N THR A 305 12.30 3.32 -6.31
CA THR A 305 12.77 3.53 -7.68
C THR A 305 13.39 4.93 -7.82
N ALA A 306 14.40 5.06 -8.67
CA ALA A 306 15.14 6.31 -8.84
C ALA A 306 14.29 7.47 -9.41
N ASP A 307 13.18 7.14 -10.06
CA ASP A 307 12.23 8.09 -10.67
C ASP A 307 10.97 8.34 -9.81
N ASP A 308 10.95 7.90 -8.53
CA ASP A 308 9.87 8.17 -7.60
C ASP A 308 9.88 9.64 -7.15
N LEU A 309 8.84 10.40 -7.48
CA LEU A 309 8.70 11.81 -7.10
C LEU A 309 8.07 12.00 -5.71
N MET A 310 7.36 10.99 -5.19
CA MET A 310 6.77 11.05 -3.85
C MET A 310 7.79 10.76 -2.75
N ASN A 311 8.72 9.84 -3.01
CA ASN A 311 9.77 9.43 -2.10
C ASN A 311 11.13 9.48 -2.82
N PRO A 312 11.58 10.69 -3.22
CA PRO A 312 12.72 10.84 -4.13
C PRO A 312 14.03 10.37 -3.49
N PRO A 313 14.69 9.33 -4.03
CA PRO A 313 15.93 8.80 -3.48
C PRO A 313 17.08 9.83 -3.45
N GLN A 314 17.01 10.86 -4.30
CA GLN A 314 18.01 11.94 -4.35
C GLN A 314 18.16 12.69 -3.02
N LEU A 315 17.18 12.58 -2.12
CA LEU A 315 17.30 13.15 -0.77
C LEU A 315 18.26 12.36 0.13
N GLY A 316 18.63 11.12 -0.23
CA GLY A 316 19.52 10.26 0.55
C GLY A 316 18.97 9.84 1.90
N ILE A 317 17.66 10.03 2.14
CA ILE A 317 17.02 9.78 3.44
C ILE A 317 17.00 8.29 3.75
N LEU A 318 16.59 7.47 2.79
CA LEU A 318 16.41 6.03 2.99
C LEU A 318 17.72 5.36 3.37
N GLU A 319 18.76 5.54 2.57
CA GLU A 319 20.08 4.96 2.78
C GLU A 319 20.68 5.41 4.12
N LYS A 320 20.57 6.72 4.39
CA LYS A 320 21.07 7.30 5.63
C LYS A 320 20.40 6.69 6.87
N LEU A 321 19.06 6.65 6.91
CA LEU A 321 18.35 6.19 8.09
C LEU A 321 18.49 4.67 8.29
N VAL A 322 18.46 3.88 7.21
CA VAL A 322 18.73 2.44 7.28
C VAL A 322 20.13 2.15 7.82
N HIS A 323 21.12 2.94 7.42
CA HIS A 323 22.50 2.78 7.91
C HIS A 323 22.69 3.28 9.34
N ASP A 324 22.14 4.45 9.68
CA ASP A 324 22.49 5.18 10.91
C ASP A 324 21.57 4.81 12.10
N ARG A 325 20.31 4.40 11.83
CA ARG A 325 19.29 4.23 12.86
C ARG A 325 18.89 2.78 13.11
N MET A 326 18.97 1.92 12.11
CA MET A 326 18.65 0.51 12.30
C MET A 326 19.78 -0.25 12.98
N VAL A 327 19.46 -1.37 13.62
CA VAL A 327 20.45 -2.31 14.14
C VAL A 327 21.39 -2.74 13.01
N ARG A 328 22.69 -2.63 13.25
CA ARG A 328 23.72 -2.87 12.23
C ARG A 328 23.58 -4.27 11.59
N GLY A 329 23.48 -4.28 10.28
CA GLY A 329 23.38 -5.50 9.47
C GLY A 329 21.96 -6.03 9.26
N LEU A 330 20.94 -5.44 9.90
CA LEU A 330 19.54 -5.81 9.66
C LEU A 330 18.88 -5.03 8.52
N GLY A 331 19.26 -3.78 8.32
CA GLY A 331 18.67 -2.93 7.30
C GLY A 331 19.47 -2.91 6.00
N ARG A 332 18.76 -2.93 4.86
CA ARG A 332 19.28 -2.70 3.51
C ARG A 332 18.38 -1.76 2.74
N ALA A 333 18.94 -0.73 2.13
CA ALA A 333 18.25 0.18 1.22
C ALA A 333 18.63 -0.17 -0.22
N VAL A 334 17.63 -0.23 -1.11
CA VAL A 334 17.79 -0.51 -2.54
C VAL A 334 17.07 0.55 -3.35
N VAL A 335 17.78 1.16 -4.27
CA VAL A 335 17.20 2.07 -5.27
C VAL A 335 17.29 1.42 -6.64
N VAL A 336 16.14 1.02 -7.18
CA VAL A 336 16.03 0.46 -8.53
C VAL A 336 16.31 1.59 -9.54
N PRO A 337 17.31 1.45 -10.44
CA PRO A 337 17.62 2.47 -11.43
C PRO A 337 16.44 2.75 -12.37
N THR A 338 16.29 4.00 -12.81
CA THR A 338 15.34 4.37 -13.87
C THR A 338 15.63 3.56 -15.14
N SER A 339 14.58 3.05 -15.75
CA SER A 339 14.65 2.22 -16.95
C SER A 339 13.37 2.33 -17.78
N ASN A 340 13.31 1.62 -18.91
CA ASN A 340 12.07 1.50 -19.68
C ASN A 340 10.96 0.74 -18.96
N ALA A 341 11.28 0.03 -17.87
CA ALA A 341 10.34 -0.72 -17.06
C ALA A 341 9.78 0.10 -15.88
N THR A 342 10.48 1.16 -15.45
CA THR A 342 10.04 2.04 -14.35
C THR A 342 9.10 3.14 -14.86
N PHE A 343 8.20 3.62 -14.00
CA PHE A 343 7.21 4.65 -14.31
C PHE A 343 6.87 5.54 -13.12
N GLY A 344 7.86 5.83 -12.29
CA GLY A 344 7.71 6.67 -11.10
C GLY A 344 7.24 5.89 -9.88
N HIS A 345 6.47 6.54 -9.02
CA HIS A 345 6.01 5.96 -7.76
C HIS A 345 5.31 4.60 -7.92
N GLY A 346 4.48 4.46 -8.94
CA GLY A 346 3.72 3.23 -9.22
C GLY A 346 4.55 2.02 -9.65
N SER A 347 5.85 2.18 -9.88
CA SER A 347 6.74 1.08 -10.28
C SER A 347 6.74 -0.09 -9.28
N TYR A 348 6.31 0.14 -8.04
CA TYR A 348 6.19 -0.88 -7.01
C TYR A 348 5.31 -2.07 -7.40
N ILE A 349 4.34 -1.88 -8.32
CA ILE A 349 3.44 -2.95 -8.75
C ILE A 349 4.16 -4.01 -9.61
N LYS A 350 5.27 -3.66 -10.25
CA LYS A 350 6.07 -4.56 -11.08
C LYS A 350 7.06 -5.35 -10.21
N ALA A 351 6.62 -6.49 -9.69
CA ALA A 351 7.46 -7.32 -8.84
C ALA A 351 8.77 -7.74 -9.50
N SER A 352 8.79 -7.86 -10.83
CA SER A 352 10.01 -8.16 -11.59
C SER A 352 11.15 -7.14 -11.41
N LEU A 353 10.87 -5.95 -10.90
CA LEU A 353 11.89 -4.94 -10.60
C LEU A 353 12.62 -5.18 -9.26
N TRP A 354 12.03 -5.97 -8.37
CA TRP A 354 12.54 -6.10 -7.00
C TRP A 354 12.40 -7.53 -6.41
N VAL A 355 11.91 -8.50 -7.15
CA VAL A 355 11.72 -9.88 -6.67
C VAL A 355 13.03 -10.54 -6.22
N ASP A 356 14.15 -10.24 -6.85
CA ASP A 356 15.47 -10.75 -6.46
C ASP A 356 15.90 -10.20 -5.10
N GLU A 357 15.51 -8.97 -4.77
CA GLU A 357 15.74 -8.36 -3.47
C GLU A 357 14.89 -9.02 -2.37
N LEU A 358 13.65 -9.40 -2.70
CA LEU A 358 12.80 -10.19 -1.81
C LEU A 358 13.39 -11.58 -1.57
N ALA A 359 13.87 -12.25 -2.61
CA ALA A 359 14.53 -13.54 -2.48
C ALA A 359 15.76 -13.45 -1.56
N SER A 360 16.61 -12.46 -1.82
CA SER A 360 17.79 -12.19 -0.97
C SER A 360 17.43 -11.88 0.49
N LEU A 361 16.33 -11.18 0.74
CA LEU A 361 15.84 -10.89 2.09
C LEU A 361 15.38 -12.17 2.79
N LEU A 362 14.56 -12.99 2.14
CA LEU A 362 14.03 -14.21 2.73
C LEU A 362 15.14 -15.25 2.98
N ASP A 363 16.16 -15.32 2.15
CA ASP A 363 17.32 -16.20 2.36
C ASP A 363 18.11 -15.85 3.61
N GLN A 364 18.18 -14.59 4.02
CA GLN A 364 18.84 -14.15 5.24
C GLN A 364 18.15 -14.68 6.51
N THR A 365 16.90 -15.04 6.44
CA THR A 365 16.10 -15.53 7.55
C THR A 365 16.09 -17.08 7.64
N ILE A 366 16.66 -17.77 6.63
CA ILE A 366 16.92 -19.21 6.63
C ILE A 366 18.29 -19.46 7.31
N ILE A 367 18.50 -19.00 8.54
CA ILE A 367 19.68 -19.39 9.29
C ILE A 367 19.43 -20.80 9.83
N PRO A 368 20.32 -21.79 9.56
CA PRO A 368 20.26 -23.06 10.27
C PRO A 368 20.37 -22.74 11.77
N ARG A 369 19.38 -23.08 12.57
CA ARG A 369 19.48 -22.98 14.02
C ARG A 369 20.67 -23.82 14.46
N VAL A 370 21.82 -23.17 14.69
CA VAL A 370 22.88 -23.77 15.49
C VAL A 370 22.25 -24.00 16.85
N ALA A 371 22.06 -25.27 17.19
CA ALA A 371 21.56 -25.66 18.50
C ALA A 371 22.36 -24.89 19.54
N ARG A 372 21.71 -24.03 20.30
CA ARG A 372 22.30 -23.44 21.49
C ARG A 372 22.45 -24.58 22.46
N GLY A 373 23.67 -25.11 22.55
CA GLY A 373 24.08 -26.05 23.57
C GLY A 373 24.14 -25.38 24.96
#